data_56613ce2a594fd3fd6dcae0942ce969f
#
_entry.id   56613ce2a594fd3fd6dcae0942ce969f
#
_cell.length_a   1.000
_cell.length_b   1.000
_cell.length_c   1.000
_cell.angle_alpha   90.00
_cell.angle_beta   90.00
_cell.angle_gamma   90.00
#
_symmetry.space_group_name_H-M   'P 1'
#
loop_
_entity.id
_entity.type
_entity.pdbx_description
1 polymer ?
#
loop_
_entity_poly.entity_id
_entity_poly.type
_entity_poly.pdbx_seq_one_letter_code
_entity_poly.pdbx_strand_id
1 'polypeptide(L)'
;MNELKKLFEQAVVGTLPPDFDQWALADDEGVSVAHVAAYYGCLPQDFDQWDMSNVYGRSVAHWAASRGHLPPDFDQWEITGAPGWTVAHEAAQNGNLPPEFDRWNLKDSSGWSVRNIYDLRNKNADKMKRK
;
A
#
# COMPACT_ATOMS: atom_id res chain seq x y z
N MET A 1 1.69 -3.71 -25.43
CA MET A 1 1.44 -2.33 -24.97
C MET A 1 -0.03 -2.06 -24.76
N ASN A 2 -0.83 -2.24 -25.80
CA ASN A 2 -2.28 -2.04 -25.65
C ASN A 2 -2.90 -3.01 -24.65
N GLU A 3 -2.34 -4.19 -24.56
CA GLU A 3 -2.86 -5.21 -23.65
C GLU A 3 -2.64 -4.81 -22.18
N LEU A 4 -1.47 -4.27 -21.85
CA LEU A 4 -1.19 -3.82 -20.50
C LEU A 4 -2.10 -2.67 -20.09
N LYS A 5 -2.29 -1.70 -21.00
CA LYS A 5 -3.19 -0.58 -20.75
C LYS A 5 -4.60 -1.08 -20.45
N LYS A 6 -5.06 -2.07 -21.21
CA LYS A 6 -6.38 -2.66 -21.00
C LYS A 6 -6.48 -3.33 -19.64
N LEU A 7 -5.42 -4.05 -19.24
CA LEU A 7 -5.40 -4.68 -17.92
C LEU A 7 -5.42 -3.65 -16.79
N PHE A 8 -4.69 -2.55 -16.95
CA PHE A 8 -4.73 -1.46 -15.98
C PHE A 8 -6.14 -0.89 -15.86
N GLU A 9 -6.81 -0.66 -16.98
CA GLU A 9 -8.16 -0.16 -16.97
C GLU A 9 -9.12 -1.12 -16.26
N GLN A 10 -8.96 -2.41 -16.50
CA GLN A 10 -9.78 -3.41 -15.81
C GLN A 10 -9.47 -3.49 -14.33
N ALA A 11 -8.21 -3.29 -13.95
CA ALA A 11 -7.84 -3.26 -12.54
C ALA A 11 -8.46 -2.06 -11.82
N VAL A 12 -8.55 -0.92 -12.49
CA VAL A 12 -9.17 0.28 -11.91
C VAL A 12 -10.63 0.06 -11.60
N VAL A 13 -11.37 -0.58 -12.51
CA VAL A 13 -12.82 -0.73 -12.37
C VAL A 13 -13.23 -2.08 -11.81
N GLY A 14 -12.27 -2.98 -11.53
CA GLY A 14 -12.59 -4.24 -10.88
C GLY A 14 -13.16 -5.31 -11.80
N THR A 15 -12.84 -5.26 -13.11
CA THR A 15 -13.39 -6.22 -14.07
C THR A 15 -12.40 -7.28 -14.54
N LEU A 16 -11.26 -7.42 -13.86
CA LEU A 16 -10.34 -8.51 -14.16
C LEU A 16 -11.04 -9.85 -13.92
N PRO A 17 -10.72 -10.87 -14.75
CA PRO A 17 -11.37 -12.16 -14.55
C PRO A 17 -10.98 -12.80 -13.20
N PRO A 18 -11.85 -13.64 -12.63
CA PRO A 18 -11.55 -14.22 -11.30
C PRO A 18 -10.34 -15.13 -11.28
N ASP A 19 -9.95 -15.69 -12.43
CA ASP A 19 -8.75 -16.54 -12.52
C ASP A 19 -7.53 -15.79 -13.03
N PHE A 20 -7.57 -14.47 -13.03
CA PHE A 20 -6.44 -13.65 -13.46
C PHE A 20 -5.21 -13.93 -12.58
N ASP A 21 -4.05 -14.14 -13.20
CA ASP A 21 -2.84 -14.49 -12.48
C ASP A 21 -1.60 -13.74 -12.96
N GLN A 22 -1.76 -12.73 -13.81
CA GLN A 22 -0.61 -12.01 -14.38
C GLN A 22 -0.36 -10.70 -13.66
N TRP A 23 -0.37 -10.77 -12.35
CA TRP A 23 -0.24 -9.59 -11.48
C TRP A 23 1.09 -8.86 -11.64
N ALA A 24 2.15 -9.56 -12.09
CA ALA A 24 3.48 -8.98 -12.20
C ALA A 24 3.72 -8.22 -13.52
N LEU A 25 2.77 -8.27 -14.45
CA LEU A 25 2.90 -7.46 -15.66
C LEU A 25 2.97 -5.99 -15.27
N ALA A 26 3.98 -5.28 -15.78
CA ALA A 26 4.28 -3.94 -15.32
C ALA A 26 4.72 -3.04 -16.46
N ASP A 27 4.60 -1.74 -16.22
CA ASP A 27 5.07 -0.73 -17.15
C ASP A 27 6.56 -0.45 -16.96
N ASP A 28 7.09 0.58 -17.64
CA ASP A 28 8.50 0.91 -17.58
C ASP A 28 8.97 1.34 -16.19
N GLU A 29 8.06 1.79 -15.35
CA GLU A 29 8.37 2.20 -13.98
C GLU A 29 8.19 1.07 -12.98
N GLY A 30 7.87 -0.13 -13.45
CA GLY A 30 7.65 -1.27 -12.57
C GLY A 30 6.29 -1.26 -11.89
N VAL A 31 5.38 -0.38 -12.30
CA VAL A 31 4.02 -0.37 -11.78
C VAL A 31 3.27 -1.54 -12.39
N SER A 32 2.92 -2.52 -11.57
CA SER A 32 2.29 -3.74 -12.04
C SER A 32 0.77 -3.62 -11.99
N VAL A 33 0.12 -4.59 -12.63
CA VAL A 33 -1.35 -4.71 -12.53
C VAL A 33 -1.75 -4.83 -11.06
N ALA A 34 -0.96 -5.56 -10.27
CA ALA A 34 -1.25 -5.70 -8.83
C ALA A 34 -1.19 -4.36 -8.10
N HIS A 35 -0.22 -3.49 -8.44
CA HIS A 35 -0.16 -2.16 -7.84
C HIS A 35 -1.44 -1.38 -8.09
N VAL A 36 -1.89 -1.38 -9.35
CA VAL A 36 -3.09 -0.63 -9.72
C VAL A 36 -4.32 -1.19 -9.03
N ALA A 37 -4.47 -2.53 -9.03
CA ALA A 37 -5.60 -3.15 -8.36
C ALA A 37 -5.60 -2.89 -6.86
N ALA A 38 -4.42 -2.90 -6.24
CA ALA A 38 -4.31 -2.60 -4.80
C ALA A 38 -4.76 -1.18 -4.49
N TYR A 39 -4.34 -0.23 -5.33
CA TYR A 39 -4.70 1.17 -5.14
C TYR A 39 -6.20 1.38 -5.20
N TYR A 40 -6.89 0.64 -6.06
CA TYR A 40 -8.34 0.77 -6.24
C TYR A 40 -9.16 -0.28 -5.48
N GLY A 41 -8.50 -1.13 -4.68
CA GLY A 41 -9.20 -2.08 -3.84
C GLY A 41 -9.76 -3.28 -4.57
N CYS A 42 -9.18 -3.68 -5.69
CA CYS A 42 -9.70 -4.72 -6.56
C CYS A 42 -8.90 -6.02 -6.54
N LEU A 43 -8.00 -6.19 -5.57
CA LEU A 43 -7.25 -7.44 -5.43
C LEU A 43 -8.13 -8.54 -4.83
N PRO A 44 -7.90 -9.80 -5.23
CA PRO A 44 -8.65 -10.90 -4.61
C PRO A 44 -8.20 -11.14 -3.17
N GLN A 45 -9.03 -11.81 -2.40
CA GLN A 45 -8.75 -12.07 -0.98
C GLN A 45 -7.52 -12.94 -0.77
N ASP A 46 -7.21 -13.81 -1.73
CA ASP A 46 -6.08 -14.74 -1.61
C ASP A 46 -4.80 -14.19 -2.24
N PHE A 47 -4.78 -12.92 -2.60
CA PHE A 47 -3.58 -12.30 -3.16
C PHE A 47 -2.46 -12.33 -2.12
N ASP A 48 -1.24 -12.73 -2.55
CA ASP A 48 -0.13 -12.91 -1.63
C ASP A 48 1.20 -12.29 -2.09
N GLN A 49 1.19 -11.48 -3.14
CA GLN A 49 2.42 -10.90 -3.69
C GLN A 49 2.60 -9.45 -3.26
N TRP A 50 2.41 -9.21 -1.99
CA TRP A 50 2.42 -7.85 -1.41
C TRP A 50 3.76 -7.15 -1.51
N ASP A 51 4.87 -7.88 -1.62
CA ASP A 51 6.20 -7.30 -1.64
C ASP A 51 6.71 -6.94 -3.04
N MET A 52 5.91 -7.12 -4.09
CA MET A 52 6.28 -6.65 -5.42
C MET A 52 6.46 -5.16 -5.42
N SER A 53 7.62 -4.68 -5.90
CA SER A 53 7.97 -3.26 -5.85
C SER A 53 8.14 -2.67 -7.24
N ASN A 54 7.86 -1.37 -7.36
CA ASN A 54 8.16 -0.62 -8.58
C ASN A 54 9.58 -0.04 -8.49
N VAL A 55 9.98 0.76 -9.50
CA VAL A 55 11.34 1.31 -9.54
C VAL A 55 11.60 2.32 -8.43
N TYR A 56 10.55 2.83 -7.79
CA TYR A 56 10.67 3.78 -6.69
C TYR A 56 10.73 3.08 -5.32
N GLY A 57 10.77 1.75 -5.30
CA GLY A 57 10.83 0.99 -4.06
C GLY A 57 9.49 0.89 -3.35
N ARG A 58 8.39 1.14 -4.03
CA ARG A 58 7.07 1.03 -3.43
C ARG A 58 6.43 -0.29 -3.79
N SER A 59 6.01 -1.02 -2.78
CA SER A 59 5.39 -2.33 -2.98
C SER A 59 3.90 -2.20 -3.22
N VAL A 60 3.31 -3.31 -3.67
CA VAL A 60 1.86 -3.42 -3.78
C VAL A 60 1.19 -3.10 -2.44
N ALA A 61 1.78 -3.60 -1.34
CA ALA A 61 1.23 -3.35 0.00
C ALA A 61 1.27 -1.86 0.36
N HIS A 62 2.31 -1.13 -0.05
CA HIS A 62 2.35 0.31 0.18
C HIS A 62 1.19 1.03 -0.51
N TRP A 63 0.90 0.64 -1.76
CA TRP A 63 -0.19 1.26 -2.50
C TRP A 63 -1.54 0.95 -1.86
N ALA A 64 -1.74 -0.30 -1.42
CA ALA A 64 -2.98 -0.67 -0.72
C ALA A 64 -3.11 0.08 0.60
N ALA A 65 -2.02 0.19 1.35
CA ALA A 65 -2.03 0.88 2.65
C ALA A 65 -2.36 2.36 2.49
N SER A 66 -1.89 2.99 1.41
CA SER A 66 -2.15 4.41 1.19
C SER A 66 -3.62 4.70 0.97
N ARG A 67 -4.39 3.70 0.53
CA ARG A 67 -5.82 3.87 0.24
C ARG A 67 -6.72 3.08 1.21
N GLY A 68 -6.12 2.39 2.18
CA GLY A 68 -6.92 1.63 3.14
C GLY A 68 -7.48 0.32 2.63
N HIS A 69 -6.82 -0.28 1.64
CA HIS A 69 -7.32 -1.49 0.99
C HIS A 69 -6.58 -2.75 1.39
N LEU A 70 -5.79 -2.72 2.45
CA LEU A 70 -5.18 -3.95 2.99
C LEU A 70 -6.26 -4.83 3.62
N PRO A 71 -6.11 -6.16 3.50
CA PRO A 71 -7.09 -7.04 4.13
C PRO A 71 -7.02 -6.97 5.66
N PRO A 72 -8.11 -7.30 6.36
CA PRO A 72 -8.12 -7.17 7.82
C PRO A 72 -7.13 -8.09 8.53
N ASP A 73 -6.73 -9.20 7.90
CA ASP A 73 -5.75 -10.12 8.47
C ASP A 73 -4.32 -9.87 7.98
N PHE A 74 -4.08 -8.74 7.33
CA PHE A 74 -2.75 -8.41 6.83
C PHE A 74 -1.76 -8.28 7.99
N ASP A 75 -0.59 -8.92 7.86
CA ASP A 75 0.40 -8.92 8.92
C ASP A 75 1.83 -8.61 8.44
N GLN A 76 2.00 -8.20 7.20
CA GLN A 76 3.32 -7.96 6.63
C GLN A 76 3.72 -6.49 6.69
N TRP A 77 3.52 -5.91 7.84
CA TRP A 77 3.76 -4.48 8.08
C TRP A 77 5.21 -4.06 7.88
N GLU A 78 6.15 -5.01 7.94
CA GLU A 78 7.58 -4.75 7.85
C GLU A 78 8.10 -4.63 6.42
N ILE A 79 7.27 -4.90 5.42
CA ILE A 79 7.69 -4.72 4.01
C ILE A 79 8.16 -3.28 3.85
N THR A 80 9.40 -3.11 3.37
CA THR A 80 10.00 -1.78 3.24
C THR A 80 10.13 -1.36 1.80
N GLY A 81 9.94 -0.06 1.58
CA GLY A 81 10.31 0.59 0.34
C GLY A 81 11.53 1.47 0.59
N ALA A 82 11.87 2.30 -0.39
CA ALA A 82 12.95 3.27 -0.22
C ALA A 82 12.41 4.51 0.46
N PRO A 83 13.11 5.09 1.42
CA PRO A 83 14.32 4.69 2.10
C PRO A 83 14.03 4.01 3.45
N GLY A 84 13.56 2.80 3.42
CA GLY A 84 13.20 2.06 4.64
C GLY A 84 11.80 2.35 5.14
N TRP A 85 10.99 2.99 4.36
CA TRP A 85 9.60 3.31 4.70
C TRP A 85 8.77 2.03 4.64
N THR A 86 8.25 1.60 5.79
CA THR A 86 7.50 0.35 5.84
C THR A 86 6.04 0.58 5.44
N VAL A 87 5.35 -0.53 5.18
CA VAL A 87 3.91 -0.50 4.93
C VAL A 87 3.19 0.13 6.13
N ALA A 88 3.65 -0.17 7.35
CA ALA A 88 3.04 0.40 8.55
C ALA A 88 3.19 1.91 8.58
N HIS A 89 4.35 2.45 8.17
CA HIS A 89 4.54 3.91 8.08
C HIS A 89 3.55 4.52 7.10
N GLU A 90 3.38 3.87 5.95
CA GLU A 90 2.45 4.35 4.94
C GLU A 90 1.01 4.36 5.46
N ALA A 91 0.60 3.30 6.12
CA ALA A 91 -0.75 3.21 6.68
C ALA A 91 -0.95 4.26 7.78
N ALA A 92 0.06 4.46 8.61
CA ALA A 92 -0.03 5.46 9.69
C ALA A 92 -0.20 6.87 9.13
N GLN A 93 0.57 7.17 8.09
CA GLN A 93 0.50 8.49 7.46
C GLN A 93 -0.87 8.77 6.88
N ASN A 94 -1.53 7.75 6.38
CA ASN A 94 -2.84 7.89 5.72
C ASN A 94 -4.01 7.55 6.64
N GLY A 95 -3.75 7.25 7.91
CA GLY A 95 -4.81 6.98 8.88
C GLY A 95 -5.47 5.63 8.72
N ASN A 96 -4.77 4.64 8.18
CA ASN A 96 -5.35 3.36 7.80
C ASN A 96 -4.84 2.18 8.63
N LEU A 97 -4.24 2.42 9.79
CA LEU A 97 -3.83 1.33 10.66
C LEU A 97 -5.05 0.70 11.33
N PRO A 98 -5.06 -0.63 11.48
CA PRO A 98 -6.16 -1.28 12.20
C PRO A 98 -6.06 -1.03 13.70
N PRO A 99 -7.18 -1.17 14.43
CA PRO A 99 -7.16 -0.90 15.88
C PRO A 99 -6.26 -1.85 16.67
N GLU A 100 -6.04 -3.06 16.18
CA GLU A 100 -5.18 -4.03 16.87
C GLU A 100 -3.72 -3.97 16.47
N PHE A 101 -3.33 -2.94 15.69
CA PHE A 101 -1.94 -2.78 15.25
C PHE A 101 -1.01 -2.65 16.45
N ASP A 102 0.13 -3.36 16.44
CA ASP A 102 1.05 -3.40 17.58
C ASP A 102 2.52 -3.22 17.20
N ARG A 103 2.82 -2.80 15.96
CA ARG A 103 4.22 -2.66 15.48
C ARG A 103 4.67 -1.20 15.53
N TRP A 104 4.36 -0.50 16.59
CA TRP A 104 4.60 0.95 16.71
C TRP A 104 6.07 1.34 16.69
N ASN A 105 6.98 0.39 17.00
CA ASN A 105 8.41 0.66 17.09
C ASN A 105 9.17 0.44 15.78
N LEU A 106 8.52 0.03 14.71
CA LEU A 106 9.17 -0.08 13.41
C LEU A 106 9.69 1.29 12.99
N LYS A 107 10.94 1.33 12.51
CA LYS A 107 11.58 2.59 12.13
C LYS A 107 12.00 2.57 10.67
N ASP A 108 11.96 3.75 10.04
CA ASP A 108 12.48 3.91 8.69
C ASP A 108 14.00 4.20 8.76
N SER A 109 14.62 4.48 7.61
CA SER A 109 16.06 4.74 7.52
C SER A 109 16.48 5.99 8.26
N SER A 110 15.57 6.92 8.50
CA SER A 110 15.83 8.17 9.21
C SER A 110 15.59 8.06 10.70
N GLY A 111 15.18 6.89 11.18
CA GLY A 111 14.90 6.65 12.58
C GLY A 111 13.50 7.05 13.03
N TRP A 112 12.60 7.38 12.10
CA TRP A 112 11.21 7.69 12.43
C TRP A 112 10.44 6.38 12.67
N SER A 113 9.80 6.30 13.81
CA SER A 113 8.95 5.14 14.11
C SER A 113 7.55 5.34 13.53
N VAL A 114 6.81 4.23 13.43
CA VAL A 114 5.39 4.30 13.06
C VAL A 114 4.64 5.20 14.02
N ARG A 115 4.96 5.10 15.32
CA ARG A 115 4.34 5.94 16.34
C ARG A 115 4.58 7.43 16.05
N ASN A 116 5.80 7.80 15.64
CA ASN A 116 6.10 9.19 15.31
C ASN A 116 5.23 9.71 14.17
N ILE A 117 5.05 8.88 13.14
CA ILE A 117 4.23 9.26 11.99
C ILE A 117 2.76 9.40 12.40
N TYR A 118 2.28 8.43 13.16
CA TYR A 118 0.90 8.43 13.64
C TYR A 118 0.60 9.67 14.49
N ASP A 119 1.48 10.00 15.42
CA ASP A 119 1.31 11.15 16.31
C ASP A 119 1.34 12.46 15.54
N LEU A 120 2.24 12.57 14.57
CA LEU A 120 2.35 13.77 13.74
C LEU A 120 1.07 14.01 12.95
N ARG A 121 0.52 12.95 12.37
CA ARG A 121 -0.73 13.05 11.62
C ARG A 121 -1.88 13.50 12.51
N ASN A 122 -2.00 12.90 13.69
CA ASN A 122 -3.08 13.23 14.61
C ASN A 122 -2.95 14.64 15.15
N LYS A 123 -1.71 15.09 15.40
CA LYS A 123 -1.46 16.44 15.85
C LYS A 123 -1.91 17.47 14.81
N ASN A 124 -1.61 17.20 13.54
CA ASN A 124 -2.03 18.08 12.47
C ASN A 124 -3.55 18.10 12.30
N ALA A 125 -4.18 16.93 12.46
CA ALA A 125 -5.64 16.84 12.39
C ALA A 125 -6.29 17.64 13.50
N ASP A 126 -5.73 17.58 14.71
CA ASP A 126 -6.26 18.35 15.85
C ASP A 126 -6.14 19.85 15.61
N LYS A 127 -5.03 20.30 15.03
CA LYS A 127 -4.87 21.71 14.71
C LYS A 127 -5.93 22.20 13.73
N MET A 128 -6.27 21.36 12.75
CA MET A 128 -7.29 21.71 11.78
C MET A 128 -8.67 21.75 12.40
N LYS A 129 -8.93 20.92 13.39
CA LYS A 129 -10.23 20.86 14.04
C LYS A 129 -10.49 22.05 14.97
N ARG A 130 -9.44 22.71 15.42
CA ARG A 130 -9.58 23.81 16.38
C ARG A 130 -10.05 25.12 15.76
N LYS A 131 -10.22 25.14 14.47
CA LYS A 131 -10.82 26.28 13.83
C LYS A 131 -12.34 26.19 13.84
#